data_8fe9feca7468afd3040ab4fd1ff2ab12
#
_entry.id   8fe9feca7468afd3040ab4fd1ff2ab12
#
_cell.length_a   1.000
_cell.length_b   1.000
_cell.length_c   1.000
_cell.angle_alpha   90.00
_cell.angle_beta   90.00
_cell.angle_gamma   90.00
#
_symmetry.space_group_name_H-M   'P 1'
#
loop_
_entity.id
_entity.type
_entity.pdbx_description
1 polymer ?
#
loop_
_entity_poly.entity_id
_entity_poly.type
_entity_poly.pdbx_seq_one_letter_code
_entity_poly.pdbx_strand_id
1 'polypeptide(L)'
;MLLPQGYGLRNTVDLSNIQYAIDDLMKLRLPVQGVELRVPIVSYAVIAGFCLFTLFFFRTKRGQEFRAMGQDPHVAAIAGIAVERNRIIATVLSTVFAAWGQLLFLQNIGTLNTYSSHEQVGMFAIAALLVSGATVSRATVGQALLGTVLFHTLFVVSPLAGKALAGDAQIGEYFRVFVAYAVITVALVLHAWQAARRARASA
;
A
#
# COMPACT_ATOMS: atom_id res chain seq x y z
N MET A 1 -18.32 20.85 6.25
CA MET A 1 -19.06 21.95 5.60
C MET A 1 -19.40 21.51 4.19
N LEU A 2 -20.62 21.00 3.98
CA LEU A 2 -21.15 20.66 2.67
C LEU A 2 -21.55 21.98 2.01
N LEU A 3 -20.75 22.46 1.10
CA LEU A 3 -21.08 23.67 0.34
C LEU A 3 -22.13 23.33 -0.72
N PRO A 4 -23.30 23.98 -0.69
CA PRO A 4 -24.30 23.85 -1.75
C PRO A 4 -23.87 24.75 -2.92
N GLN A 5 -23.00 24.27 -3.76
CA GLN A 5 -22.70 24.95 -4.99
C GLN A 5 -22.91 24.03 -6.18
N GLY A 6 -24.03 24.20 -6.83
CA GLY A 6 -24.32 23.71 -8.16
C GLY A 6 -24.87 22.27 -8.19
N TYR A 7 -25.85 22.09 -9.01
CA TYR A 7 -26.47 20.82 -9.42
C TYR A 7 -25.50 19.94 -10.22
N GLY A 8 -24.31 19.70 -9.72
CA GLY A 8 -23.34 18.75 -10.25
C GLY A 8 -22.92 17.81 -9.15
N LEU A 9 -23.04 16.52 -9.39
CA LEU A 9 -22.47 15.48 -8.51
C LEU A 9 -20.96 15.74 -8.37
N ARG A 10 -20.56 16.43 -7.31
CA ARG A 10 -19.15 16.54 -6.97
C ARG A 10 -18.66 15.20 -6.43
N ASN A 11 -17.91 14.49 -7.26
CA ASN A 11 -17.28 13.23 -6.87
C ASN A 11 -16.09 13.42 -5.91
N THR A 12 -15.69 14.66 -5.65
CA THR A 12 -14.52 14.99 -4.81
C THR A 12 -14.91 15.88 -3.64
N VAL A 13 -14.51 15.49 -2.44
CA VAL A 13 -14.62 16.28 -1.21
C VAL A 13 -13.26 16.91 -0.94
N ASP A 14 -13.24 18.23 -0.74
CA ASP A 14 -12.06 18.96 -0.37
C ASP A 14 -11.82 18.82 1.15
N LEU A 15 -10.68 18.28 1.51
CA LEU A 15 -10.21 18.07 2.88
C LEU A 15 -9.02 18.96 3.23
N SER A 16 -8.78 20.02 2.44
CA SER A 16 -7.62 20.91 2.62
C SER A 16 -7.52 21.51 4.03
N ASN A 17 -8.65 21.72 4.72
CA ASN A 17 -8.69 22.23 6.09
C ASN A 17 -8.16 21.25 7.14
N ILE A 18 -8.13 19.96 6.83
CA ILE A 18 -7.61 18.89 7.71
C ILE A 18 -6.41 18.18 7.10
N GLN A 19 -5.89 18.72 5.98
CA GLN A 19 -4.68 18.22 5.36
C GLN A 19 -3.51 18.36 6.33
N TYR A 20 -2.71 17.29 6.44
CA TYR A 20 -1.59 17.20 7.37
C TYR A 20 -1.95 17.29 8.87
N ALA A 21 -3.22 17.08 9.27
CA ALA A 21 -3.65 17.23 10.66
C ALA A 21 -2.84 16.35 11.65
N ILE A 22 -2.48 15.13 11.27
CA ILE A 22 -1.61 14.26 12.09
C ILE A 22 -0.15 14.67 11.94
N ASP A 23 0.30 15.04 10.74
CA ASP A 23 1.67 15.46 10.47
C ASP A 23 1.99 16.77 11.20
N ASP A 24 0.99 17.63 11.42
CA ASP A 24 1.14 18.92 12.11
C ASP A 24 1.28 18.78 13.63
N LEU A 25 0.91 17.64 14.22
CA LEU A 25 0.99 17.42 15.66
C LEU A 25 2.45 17.43 16.18
N MET A 26 3.40 16.89 15.41
CA MET A 26 4.84 16.94 15.73
C MET A 26 5.66 17.00 14.44
N LYS A 27 6.09 18.20 14.07
CA LYS A 27 6.98 18.44 12.93
C LYS A 27 8.41 18.60 13.40
N LEU A 28 9.32 17.75 12.93
CA LEU A 28 10.76 18.01 13.04
C LEU A 28 11.18 18.80 11.81
N ARG A 29 11.63 20.04 12.01
CA ARG A 29 12.22 20.86 10.96
C ARG A 29 13.72 20.64 10.98
N LEU A 30 14.25 19.97 9.99
CA LEU A 30 15.67 19.78 9.79
C LEU A 30 16.16 20.77 8.72
N PRO A 31 17.00 21.75 9.08
CA PRO A 31 17.62 22.62 8.08
C PRO A 31 18.74 21.83 7.38
N VAL A 32 18.47 21.33 6.18
CA VAL A 32 19.47 20.66 5.35
C VAL A 32 19.76 21.53 4.14
N GLN A 33 20.95 22.09 4.05
CA GLN A 33 21.47 22.88 2.90
C GLN A 33 20.53 23.97 2.38
N GLY A 34 19.82 24.70 3.27
CA GLY A 34 18.93 25.79 2.88
C GLY A 34 17.51 25.36 2.48
N VAL A 35 17.19 24.08 2.56
CA VAL A 35 15.84 23.53 2.38
C VAL A 35 15.30 23.08 3.74
N GLU A 36 14.15 23.59 4.14
CA GLU A 36 13.46 23.09 5.35
C GLU A 36 12.80 21.73 5.05
N LEU A 37 13.45 20.65 5.43
CA LEU A 37 12.86 19.31 5.39
C LEU A 37 11.88 19.17 6.55
N ARG A 38 10.59 19.04 6.23
CA ARG A 38 9.53 18.75 7.21
C ARG A 38 9.32 17.24 7.30
N VAL A 39 9.76 16.64 8.41
CA VAL A 39 9.57 15.20 8.65
C VAL A 39 8.37 15.00 9.55
N PRO A 40 7.30 14.33 9.08
CA PRO A 40 6.10 14.04 9.87
C PRO A 40 6.35 12.86 10.82
N ILE A 41 6.88 13.12 12.01
CA ILE A 41 7.27 12.08 12.98
C ILE A 41 6.09 11.21 13.37
N VAL A 42 4.90 11.80 13.55
CA VAL A 42 3.72 11.07 14.01
C VAL A 42 3.28 10.04 12.97
N SER A 43 3.26 10.38 11.69
CA SER A 43 2.92 9.43 10.63
C SER A 43 3.91 8.27 10.56
N TYR A 44 5.21 8.54 10.69
CA TYR A 44 6.22 7.48 10.76
C TYR A 44 6.08 6.63 12.02
N ALA A 45 5.75 7.23 13.17
CA ALA A 45 5.50 6.48 14.41
C ALA A 45 4.28 5.56 14.29
N VAL A 46 3.20 6.02 13.65
CA VAL A 46 2.01 5.21 13.39
C VAL A 46 2.35 4.03 12.47
N ILE A 47 3.08 4.26 11.38
CA ILE A 47 3.52 3.20 10.46
C ILE A 47 4.41 2.19 11.19
N ALA A 48 5.38 2.66 11.98
CA ALA A 48 6.24 1.80 12.80
C ALA A 48 5.41 0.99 13.81
N GLY A 49 4.41 1.60 14.44
CA GLY A 49 3.47 0.93 15.34
C GLY A 49 2.72 -0.22 14.65
N PHE A 50 2.20 -0.02 13.45
CA PHE A 50 1.57 -1.10 12.67
C PHE A 50 2.55 -2.20 12.25
N CYS A 51 3.78 -1.84 11.88
CA CYS A 51 4.83 -2.82 11.59
C CYS A 51 5.16 -3.67 12.81
N LEU A 52 5.37 -3.04 13.97
CA LEU A 52 5.63 -3.73 15.22
C LEU A 52 4.45 -4.60 15.65
N PHE A 53 3.22 -4.07 15.58
CA PHE A 53 2.02 -4.85 15.87
C PHE A 53 1.97 -6.10 15.00
N THR A 54 2.20 -5.99 13.70
CA THR A 54 2.18 -7.13 12.77
C THR A 54 3.25 -8.17 13.15
N LEU A 55 4.48 -7.72 13.46
CA LEU A 55 5.57 -8.60 13.87
C LEU A 55 5.25 -9.33 15.19
N PHE A 56 4.71 -8.63 16.18
CA PHE A 56 4.27 -9.24 17.43
C PHE A 56 3.09 -10.16 17.24
N PHE A 57 2.07 -9.75 16.47
CA PHE A 57 0.90 -10.56 16.18
C PHE A 57 1.27 -11.93 15.61
N PHE A 58 2.19 -11.99 14.65
CA PHE A 58 2.64 -13.26 14.07
C PHE A 58 3.49 -14.12 15.02
N ARG A 59 3.93 -13.60 16.16
CA ARG A 59 4.55 -14.37 17.24
C ARG A 59 3.53 -14.96 18.22
N THR A 60 2.29 -14.48 18.22
CA THR A 60 1.22 -15.01 19.07
C THR A 60 0.68 -16.33 18.52
N LYS A 61 -0.05 -17.09 19.38
CA LYS A 61 -0.74 -18.32 18.99
C LYS A 61 -1.65 -18.11 17.77
N ARG A 62 -2.42 -17.02 17.76
CA ARG A 62 -3.29 -16.66 16.64
C ARG A 62 -2.53 -16.39 15.34
N GLY A 63 -1.41 -15.71 15.44
CA GLY A 63 -0.54 -15.48 14.27
C GLY A 63 0.06 -16.77 13.71
N GLN A 64 0.37 -17.75 14.56
CA GLN A 64 0.83 -19.06 14.13
C GLN A 64 -0.30 -19.86 13.47
N GLU A 65 -1.51 -19.81 14.00
CA GLU A 65 -2.70 -20.40 13.36
C GLU A 65 -2.94 -19.81 11.96
N PHE A 66 -2.77 -18.48 11.79
CA PHE A 66 -2.87 -17.82 10.48
C PHE A 66 -1.80 -18.32 9.50
N ARG A 67 -0.57 -18.52 9.96
CA ARG A 67 0.50 -19.08 9.13
C ARG A 67 0.21 -20.51 8.70
N ALA A 68 -0.26 -21.33 9.61
CA ALA A 68 -0.62 -22.74 9.33
C ALA A 68 -1.76 -22.81 8.30
N MET A 69 -2.81 -22.02 8.50
CA MET A 69 -3.94 -21.91 7.57
C MET A 69 -3.52 -21.39 6.19
N GLY A 70 -2.54 -20.45 6.14
CA GLY A 70 -2.03 -19.89 4.89
C GLY A 70 -1.15 -20.87 4.10
N GLN A 71 -0.60 -21.91 4.73
CA GLN A 71 0.13 -22.97 4.05
C GLN A 71 -0.80 -24.02 3.46
N ASP A 72 -1.66 -24.60 4.30
CA ASP A 72 -2.67 -25.56 3.88
C ASP A 72 -3.88 -25.51 4.83
N PRO A 73 -5.03 -24.96 4.38
CA PRO A 73 -6.23 -24.88 5.19
C PRO A 73 -6.80 -26.24 5.59
N HIS A 74 -6.60 -27.27 4.76
CA HIS A 74 -7.11 -28.61 5.04
C HIS A 74 -6.32 -29.29 6.17
N VAL A 75 -5.00 -29.23 6.09
CA VAL A 75 -4.11 -29.74 7.15
C VAL A 75 -4.33 -28.98 8.45
N ALA A 76 -4.52 -27.64 8.39
CA ALA A 76 -4.83 -26.84 9.56
C ALA A 76 -6.15 -27.24 10.23
N ALA A 77 -7.19 -27.55 9.44
CA ALA A 77 -8.47 -28.04 9.95
C ALA A 77 -8.35 -29.40 10.66
N ILE A 78 -7.58 -30.33 10.10
CA ILE A 78 -7.30 -31.63 10.70
C ILE A 78 -6.52 -31.46 12.02
N ALA A 79 -5.64 -30.48 12.10
CA ALA A 79 -4.91 -30.13 13.32
C ALA A 79 -5.77 -29.40 14.38
N GLY A 80 -7.08 -29.28 14.16
CA GLY A 80 -8.03 -28.65 15.11
C GLY A 80 -8.07 -27.12 15.09
N ILE A 81 -7.49 -26.49 14.07
CA ILE A 81 -7.54 -25.03 13.90
C ILE A 81 -8.90 -24.65 13.31
N ALA A 82 -9.59 -23.70 13.94
CA ALA A 82 -10.87 -23.18 13.47
C ALA A 82 -10.66 -22.27 12.24
N VAL A 83 -10.52 -22.86 11.05
CA VAL A 83 -10.15 -22.16 9.80
C VAL A 83 -11.12 -21.04 9.48
N GLU A 84 -12.44 -21.27 9.55
CA GLU A 84 -13.46 -20.26 9.22
C GLU A 84 -13.39 -19.05 10.16
N ARG A 85 -13.25 -19.28 11.46
CA ARG A 85 -13.11 -18.19 12.43
C ARG A 85 -11.86 -17.38 12.21
N ASN A 86 -10.74 -18.05 11.93
CA ASN A 86 -9.47 -17.38 11.67
C ASN A 86 -9.50 -16.60 10.35
N ARG A 87 -10.21 -17.09 9.33
CA ARG A 87 -10.43 -16.37 8.07
C ARG A 87 -11.21 -15.07 8.28
N ILE A 88 -12.29 -15.10 9.08
CA ILE A 88 -13.07 -13.91 9.43
C ILE A 88 -12.19 -12.89 10.16
N ILE A 89 -11.42 -13.32 11.16
CA ILE A 89 -10.53 -12.43 11.93
C ILE A 89 -9.46 -11.83 11.02
N ALA A 90 -8.87 -12.61 10.11
CA ALA A 90 -7.87 -12.12 9.16
C ALA A 90 -8.45 -11.04 8.24
N THR A 91 -9.66 -11.26 7.72
CA THR A 91 -10.37 -10.29 6.88
C THR A 91 -10.65 -9.00 7.63
N VAL A 92 -11.16 -9.08 8.86
CA VAL A 92 -11.42 -7.90 9.70
C VAL A 92 -10.13 -7.11 9.97
N LEU A 93 -9.04 -7.79 10.37
CA LEU A 93 -7.76 -7.13 10.60
C LEU A 93 -7.21 -6.45 9.33
N SER A 94 -7.29 -7.14 8.19
CA SER A 94 -6.88 -6.60 6.90
C SER A 94 -7.68 -5.35 6.53
N THR A 95 -9.01 -5.38 6.71
CA THR A 95 -9.88 -4.23 6.43
C THR A 95 -9.58 -3.04 7.35
N VAL A 96 -9.33 -3.29 8.64
CA VAL A 96 -8.96 -2.23 9.58
C VAL A 96 -7.62 -1.59 9.18
N PHE A 97 -6.62 -2.38 8.81
CA PHE A 97 -5.34 -1.85 8.35
C PHE A 97 -5.46 -1.08 7.04
N ALA A 98 -6.28 -1.56 6.11
CA ALA A 98 -6.55 -0.86 4.87
C ALA A 98 -7.23 0.51 5.12
N ALA A 99 -8.19 0.56 6.04
CA ALA A 99 -8.85 1.81 6.44
C ALA A 99 -7.86 2.81 7.06
N TRP A 100 -6.97 2.37 7.94
CA TRP A 100 -5.90 3.22 8.49
C TRP A 100 -4.93 3.70 7.42
N GLY A 101 -4.53 2.81 6.51
CA GLY A 101 -3.69 3.18 5.37
C GLY A 101 -4.34 4.25 4.49
N GLN A 102 -5.64 4.11 4.23
CA GLN A 102 -6.42 5.10 3.48
C GLN A 102 -6.50 6.45 4.20
N LEU A 103 -6.69 6.46 5.53
CA LEU A 103 -6.73 7.70 6.31
C LEU A 103 -5.39 8.44 6.27
N LEU A 104 -4.26 7.73 6.40
CA LEU A 104 -2.92 8.32 6.28
C LEU A 104 -2.66 8.87 4.88
N PHE A 105 -3.12 8.17 3.84
CA PHE A 105 -2.99 8.61 2.46
C PHE A 105 -3.80 9.87 2.15
N LEU A 106 -5.04 9.95 2.66
CA LEU A 106 -5.92 11.10 2.48
C LEU A 106 -5.36 12.39 3.07
N GLN A 107 -4.64 12.30 4.18
CA GLN A 107 -4.00 13.45 4.79
C GLN A 107 -2.95 14.11 3.89
N ASN A 108 -2.24 13.32 3.08
CA ASN A 108 -1.26 13.85 2.15
C ASN A 108 -1.89 14.48 0.90
N ILE A 109 -2.99 13.90 0.41
CA ILE A 109 -3.64 14.37 -0.82
C ILE A 109 -4.57 15.55 -0.56
N GLY A 110 -5.22 15.62 0.61
CA GLY A 110 -6.17 16.66 0.96
C GLY A 110 -7.47 16.66 0.15
N THR A 111 -7.68 15.65 -0.69
CA THR A 111 -8.91 15.47 -1.49
C THR A 111 -9.38 14.02 -1.43
N LEU A 112 -10.68 13.83 -1.22
CA LEU A 112 -11.33 12.52 -1.20
C LEU A 112 -12.22 12.36 -2.43
N ASN A 113 -11.91 11.40 -3.29
CA ASN A 113 -12.86 10.97 -4.31
C ASN A 113 -13.86 9.99 -3.69
N THR A 114 -15.13 10.31 -3.73
CA THR A 114 -16.19 9.57 -3.03
C THR A 114 -16.34 8.13 -3.52
N TYR A 115 -16.04 7.86 -4.79
CA TYR A 115 -16.31 6.55 -5.41
C TYR A 115 -15.05 5.69 -5.60
N SER A 116 -13.91 6.27 -5.93
CA SER A 116 -12.72 5.53 -6.38
C SER A 116 -11.43 5.78 -5.59
N SER A 117 -11.49 6.53 -4.49
CA SER A 117 -10.30 6.88 -3.69
C SER A 117 -9.56 5.65 -3.16
N HIS A 118 -10.28 4.58 -2.82
CA HIS A 118 -9.70 3.35 -2.28
C HIS A 118 -9.08 2.45 -3.35
N GLU A 119 -9.56 2.52 -4.60
CA GLU A 119 -9.06 1.68 -5.69
C GLU A 119 -7.60 2.00 -6.01
N GLN A 120 -7.26 3.28 -6.13
CA GLN A 120 -5.92 3.73 -6.45
C GLN A 120 -4.91 3.33 -5.36
N VAL A 121 -5.26 3.52 -4.09
CA VAL A 121 -4.41 3.13 -2.96
C VAL A 121 -4.22 1.62 -2.90
N GLY A 122 -5.28 0.86 -3.12
CA GLY A 122 -5.22 -0.60 -3.18
C GLY A 122 -4.30 -1.10 -4.29
N MET A 123 -4.43 -0.53 -5.51
CA MET A 123 -3.56 -0.87 -6.64
C MET A 123 -2.09 -0.55 -6.36
N PHE A 124 -1.79 0.62 -5.77
CA PHE A 124 -0.42 1.00 -5.42
C PHE A 124 0.17 0.10 -4.34
N ALA A 125 -0.62 -0.30 -3.34
CA ALA A 125 -0.19 -1.22 -2.30
C ALA A 125 0.16 -2.61 -2.88
N ILE A 126 -0.66 -3.14 -3.78
CA ILE A 126 -0.40 -4.40 -4.47
C ILE A 126 0.85 -4.28 -5.35
N ALA A 127 0.96 -3.21 -6.13
CA ALA A 127 2.13 -2.96 -6.98
C ALA A 127 3.43 -2.89 -6.16
N ALA A 128 3.42 -2.18 -5.04
CA ALA A 128 4.56 -2.08 -4.14
C ALA A 128 4.99 -3.46 -3.60
N LEU A 129 4.03 -4.27 -3.14
CA LEU A 129 4.31 -5.63 -2.68
C LEU A 129 4.90 -6.51 -3.78
N LEU A 130 4.35 -6.47 -5.00
CA LEU A 130 4.83 -7.27 -6.12
C LEU A 130 6.24 -6.87 -6.56
N VAL A 131 6.55 -5.57 -6.59
CA VAL A 131 7.89 -5.05 -6.91
C VAL A 131 8.95 -5.55 -5.93
N SER A 132 8.60 -5.71 -4.66
CA SER A 132 9.51 -6.24 -3.64
C SER A 132 9.73 -7.77 -3.72
N GLY A 133 9.06 -8.44 -4.65
CA GLY A 133 9.12 -9.89 -4.77
C GLY A 133 8.25 -10.65 -3.77
N ALA A 134 7.28 -9.98 -3.14
CA ALA A 134 6.26 -10.66 -2.36
C ALA A 134 5.36 -11.50 -3.30
N THR A 135 4.85 -12.61 -2.80
CA THR A 135 3.94 -13.48 -3.54
C THR A 135 2.58 -13.52 -2.84
N VAL A 136 1.56 -13.99 -3.53
CA VAL A 136 0.21 -14.14 -2.95
C VAL A 136 0.22 -15.05 -1.71
N SER A 137 1.14 -16.01 -1.64
CA SER A 137 1.27 -16.93 -0.53
C SER A 137 2.26 -16.51 0.56
N ARG A 138 3.16 -15.58 0.25
CA ARG A 138 4.21 -15.12 1.18
C ARG A 138 4.52 -13.64 0.98
N ALA A 139 4.30 -12.86 2.03
CA ALA A 139 4.72 -11.48 2.13
C ALA A 139 5.31 -11.23 3.53
N THR A 140 6.32 -10.38 3.61
CA THR A 140 6.95 -9.98 4.88
C THR A 140 6.84 -8.47 5.06
N VAL A 141 6.89 -8.00 6.31
CA VAL A 141 6.89 -6.56 6.61
C VAL A 141 8.07 -5.85 5.92
N GLY A 142 9.25 -6.49 5.89
CA GLY A 142 10.41 -5.95 5.19
C GLY A 142 10.20 -5.77 3.69
N GLN A 143 9.54 -6.74 3.04
CA GLN A 143 9.16 -6.62 1.63
C GLN A 143 8.14 -5.50 1.42
N ALA A 144 7.15 -5.34 2.30
CA ALA A 144 6.19 -4.25 2.22
C ALA A 144 6.89 -2.88 2.28
N LEU A 145 7.79 -2.68 3.23
CA LEU A 145 8.54 -1.42 3.35
C LEU A 145 9.45 -1.16 2.15
N LEU A 146 10.24 -2.17 1.74
CA LEU A 146 11.13 -2.06 0.58
C LEU A 146 10.35 -1.80 -0.71
N GLY A 147 9.27 -2.52 -0.91
CA GLY A 147 8.41 -2.35 -2.08
C GLY A 147 7.77 -0.97 -2.14
N THR A 148 7.31 -0.44 -1.00
CA THR A 148 6.78 0.91 -0.92
C THR A 148 7.83 1.95 -1.33
N VAL A 149 9.05 1.85 -0.83
CA VAL A 149 10.14 2.77 -1.20
C VAL A 149 10.45 2.66 -2.70
N LEU A 150 10.65 1.45 -3.21
CA LEU A 150 10.97 1.23 -4.62
C LEU A 150 9.87 1.72 -5.54
N PHE A 151 8.63 1.35 -5.27
CA PHE A 151 7.50 1.73 -6.10
C PHE A 151 7.26 3.24 -6.10
N HIS A 152 7.33 3.90 -4.93
CA HIS A 152 7.14 5.35 -4.85
C HIS A 152 8.30 6.11 -5.48
N THR A 153 9.53 5.63 -5.34
CA THR A 153 10.67 6.22 -6.05
C THR A 153 10.45 6.16 -7.56
N LEU A 154 10.07 5.01 -8.08
CA LEU A 154 9.74 4.84 -9.49
C LEU A 154 8.58 5.78 -9.91
N PHE A 155 7.54 5.85 -9.10
CA PHE A 155 6.35 6.66 -9.35
C PHE A 155 6.66 8.17 -9.38
N VAL A 156 7.61 8.64 -8.57
CA VAL A 156 8.05 10.06 -8.55
C VAL A 156 9.03 10.35 -9.69
N VAL A 157 9.94 9.42 -10.00
CA VAL A 157 10.95 9.63 -11.04
C VAL A 157 10.37 9.50 -12.46
N SER A 158 9.37 8.65 -12.66
CA SER A 158 8.78 8.39 -13.99
C SER A 158 8.30 9.65 -14.73
N PRO A 159 7.53 10.57 -14.13
CA PRO A 159 7.10 11.77 -14.83
C PRO A 159 8.24 12.74 -15.12
N LEU A 160 9.27 12.77 -14.27
CA LEU A 160 10.48 13.57 -14.53
C LEU A 160 11.22 13.04 -15.74
N ALA A 161 11.38 11.73 -15.83
CA ALA A 161 12.01 11.08 -16.99
C ALA A 161 11.18 11.28 -18.26
N GLY A 162 9.85 11.11 -18.19
CA GLY A 162 8.95 11.33 -19.31
C GLY A 162 8.97 12.77 -19.82
N LYS A 163 8.98 13.75 -18.90
CA LYS A 163 9.14 15.17 -19.26
C LYS A 163 10.49 15.46 -19.90
N ALA A 164 11.58 14.87 -19.41
CA ALA A 164 12.90 15.06 -19.96
C ALA A 164 13.04 14.50 -21.39
N LEU A 165 12.35 13.38 -21.69
CA LEU A 165 12.38 12.74 -23.00
C LEU A 165 11.47 13.43 -24.03
N ALA A 166 10.29 13.88 -23.62
CA ALA A 166 9.26 14.40 -24.52
C ALA A 166 9.09 15.92 -24.47
N GLY A 167 9.69 16.62 -23.51
CA GLY A 167 9.61 18.08 -23.37
C GLY A 167 8.30 18.60 -22.79
N ASP A 168 7.30 17.73 -22.57
CA ASP A 168 5.96 18.09 -22.09
C ASP A 168 5.65 17.43 -20.74
N ALA A 169 5.11 18.23 -19.80
CA ALA A 169 4.71 17.76 -18.47
C ALA A 169 3.51 16.80 -18.53
N GLN A 170 2.62 16.96 -19.49
CA GLN A 170 1.45 16.11 -19.66
C GLN A 170 1.85 14.69 -20.11
N ILE A 171 2.83 14.60 -21.00
CA ILE A 171 3.41 13.31 -21.41
C ILE A 171 4.12 12.64 -20.22
N GLY A 172 4.76 13.42 -19.33
CA GLY A 172 5.34 12.91 -18.10
C GLY A 172 4.31 12.23 -17.19
N GLU A 173 3.10 12.78 -17.05
CA GLU A 173 2.04 12.14 -16.27
C GLU A 173 1.51 10.85 -16.92
N TYR A 174 1.35 10.83 -18.24
CA TYR A 174 1.01 9.59 -18.95
C TYR A 174 2.09 8.52 -18.80
N PHE A 175 3.36 8.92 -18.80
CA PHE A 175 4.48 8.03 -18.58
C PHE A 175 4.46 7.40 -17.18
N ARG A 176 4.09 8.16 -16.14
CA ARG A 176 3.88 7.66 -14.77
C ARG A 176 2.85 6.52 -14.74
N VAL A 177 1.69 6.75 -15.36
CA VAL A 177 0.61 5.77 -15.41
C VAL A 177 1.05 4.52 -16.17
N PHE A 178 1.69 4.70 -17.32
CA PHE A 178 2.22 3.62 -18.13
C PHE A 178 3.23 2.76 -17.34
N VAL A 179 4.19 3.39 -16.67
CA VAL A 179 5.21 2.68 -15.87
C VAL A 179 4.57 1.93 -14.70
N ALA A 180 3.60 2.53 -14.00
CA ALA A 180 2.91 1.87 -12.90
C ALA A 180 2.22 0.58 -13.36
N TYR A 181 1.45 0.62 -14.46
CA TYR A 181 0.79 -0.56 -14.99
C TYR A 181 1.78 -1.57 -15.60
N ALA A 182 2.84 -1.11 -16.26
CA ALA A 182 3.87 -1.99 -16.80
C ALA A 182 4.55 -2.80 -15.70
N VAL A 183 4.88 -2.15 -14.58
CA VAL A 183 5.49 -2.82 -13.41
C VAL A 183 4.56 -3.89 -12.83
N ILE A 184 3.27 -3.57 -12.66
CA ILE A 184 2.27 -4.55 -12.17
C ILE A 184 2.20 -5.74 -13.12
N THR A 185 2.10 -5.48 -14.42
CA THR A 185 1.98 -6.52 -15.44
C THR A 185 3.20 -7.43 -15.46
N VAL A 186 4.41 -6.85 -15.48
CA VAL A 186 5.67 -7.61 -15.47
C VAL A 186 5.78 -8.45 -14.19
N ALA A 187 5.44 -7.89 -13.03
CA ALA A 187 5.49 -8.63 -11.77
C ALA A 187 4.52 -9.81 -11.76
N LEU A 188 3.29 -9.64 -12.27
CA LEU A 188 2.31 -10.73 -12.38
C LEU A 188 2.76 -11.82 -13.35
N VAL A 189 3.30 -11.45 -14.51
CA VAL A 189 3.82 -12.40 -15.51
C VAL A 189 4.98 -13.20 -14.93
N LEU A 190 5.93 -12.55 -14.25
CA LEU A 190 7.05 -13.22 -13.60
C LEU A 190 6.58 -14.19 -12.52
N HIS A 191 5.57 -13.80 -11.73
CA HIS A 191 4.99 -14.65 -10.70
C HIS A 191 4.31 -15.89 -11.33
N ALA A 192 3.50 -15.69 -12.37
CA ALA A 192 2.83 -16.78 -13.08
C ALA A 192 3.85 -17.76 -13.70
N TRP A 193 4.91 -17.21 -14.31
CA TRP A 193 5.97 -18.03 -14.91
C TRP A 193 6.75 -18.85 -13.85
N GLN A 194 7.08 -18.26 -12.70
CA GLN A 194 7.70 -18.97 -11.58
C GLN A 194 6.79 -20.08 -11.04
N ALA A 195 5.49 -19.82 -10.90
CA ALA A 195 4.51 -20.82 -10.47
C ALA A 195 4.43 -22.00 -11.45
N ALA A 196 4.39 -21.72 -12.76
CA ALA A 196 4.38 -22.73 -13.80
C ALA A 196 5.67 -23.57 -13.83
N ARG A 197 6.84 -22.94 -13.60
CA ARG A 197 8.12 -23.67 -13.49
C ARG A 197 8.15 -24.61 -12.28
N ARG A 198 7.64 -24.19 -11.13
CA ARG A 198 7.57 -25.04 -9.91
C ARG A 198 6.65 -26.23 -10.11
N ALA A 199 5.50 -26.04 -10.74
CA ALA A 199 4.57 -27.12 -11.05
C ALA A 199 5.18 -28.18 -11.98
N ARG A 200 6.02 -27.77 -12.95
CA ARG A 200 6.73 -28.71 -13.85
C ARG A 200 7.89 -29.44 -13.18
N ALA A 201 8.49 -28.86 -12.13
CA ALA A 201 9.59 -29.48 -11.39
C ALA A 201 9.12 -30.51 -10.35
N SER A 202 7.82 -30.49 -10.01
CA SER A 202 7.18 -31.41 -9.06
C SER A 202 6.41 -32.56 -9.74
N ALA A 203 6.29 -32.54 -11.07
CA ALA A 203 5.72 -33.61 -11.89
C ALA A 203 6.82 -34.52 -12.47
#